data_17b84fe161a4671eb7a865bee4f67fbe
#
_entry.id   17b84fe161a4671eb7a865bee4f67fbe
#
_cell.length_a   1.000
_cell.length_b   1.000
_cell.length_c   1.000
_cell.angle_alpha   90.00
_cell.angle_beta   90.00
_cell.angle_gamma   90.00
#
_symmetry.space_group_name_H-M   'P 1'
#
loop_
_entity.id
_entity.type
_entity.pdbx_description
1 polymer ?
#
loop_
_entity_poly.entity_id
_entity_poly.type
_entity_poly.pdbx_seq_one_letter_code
_entity_poly.pdbx_strand_id
1 'polypeptide(L)'
;MLNRMVEEKPELKGEKLSYAGRLDPMAEGEMLVLVGDENKEYKKYLGYDKEYEAVFVAKIKTDTGDVLGLITEEGGEVSDLEKQIGDLKNIKKQKYPWFSSKTVGGIKLFDHFKKGNLDLE
;
A
#
# COMPACT_ATOMS: atom_id res chain seq x y z
N MET A 1 -16.20 4.81 -1.88
CA MET A 1 -15.87 5.70 -0.73
C MET A 1 -16.26 7.14 -1.00
N LEU A 2 -15.69 7.87 -1.99
CA LEU A 2 -16.04 9.28 -2.23
C LEU A 2 -17.55 9.51 -2.49
N ASN A 3 -18.20 8.63 -3.25
CA ASN A 3 -19.65 8.71 -3.48
C ASN A 3 -20.46 8.65 -2.16
N ARG A 4 -20.07 7.75 -1.26
CA ARG A 4 -20.68 7.64 0.06
C ARG A 4 -20.49 8.92 0.90
N MET A 5 -19.31 9.54 0.80
CA MET A 5 -19.08 10.84 1.46
C MET A 5 -20.05 11.93 0.96
N VAL A 6 -20.32 11.96 -0.35
CA VAL A 6 -21.27 12.93 -0.93
C VAL A 6 -22.70 12.64 -0.49
N GLU A 7 -23.06 11.38 -0.28
CA GLU A 7 -24.37 10.99 0.27
C GLU A 7 -24.52 11.44 1.73
N GLU A 8 -23.46 11.27 2.54
CA GLU A 8 -23.43 11.67 3.95
C GLU A 8 -23.23 13.19 4.14
N LYS A 9 -22.62 13.88 3.17
CA LYS A 9 -22.31 15.31 3.18
C LYS A 9 -22.75 15.97 1.87
N PRO A 10 -24.04 16.32 1.73
CA PRO A 10 -24.61 16.87 0.51
C PRO A 10 -23.95 18.18 0.03
N GLU A 11 -23.32 18.93 0.92
CA GLU A 11 -22.54 20.14 0.61
C GLU A 11 -21.35 19.87 -0.31
N LEU A 12 -20.89 18.61 -0.37
CA LEU A 12 -19.78 18.21 -1.27
C LEU A 12 -20.25 17.89 -2.70
N LYS A 13 -21.56 17.97 -2.94
CA LYS A 13 -22.11 17.64 -4.26
C LYS A 13 -21.66 18.64 -5.33
N GLY A 14 -20.99 18.10 -6.35
CA GLY A 14 -20.44 18.91 -7.44
C GLY A 14 -19.00 19.35 -7.21
N GLU A 15 -18.47 19.18 -5.99
CA GLU A 15 -17.07 19.45 -5.71
C GLU A 15 -16.14 18.38 -6.31
N LYS A 16 -14.96 18.82 -6.73
CA LYS A 16 -13.90 17.89 -7.11
C LYS A 16 -13.30 17.26 -5.87
N LEU A 17 -13.46 15.95 -5.74
CA LEU A 17 -12.93 15.20 -4.60
C LEU A 17 -11.78 14.30 -5.05
N SER A 18 -10.71 14.26 -4.27
CA SER A 18 -9.65 13.25 -4.36
C SER A 18 -9.08 12.93 -2.97
N TYR A 19 -8.27 11.89 -2.86
CA TYR A 19 -7.59 11.58 -1.61
C TYR A 19 -6.08 11.63 -1.79
N ALA A 20 -5.42 12.21 -0.78
CA ALA A 20 -3.97 12.27 -0.71
C ALA A 20 -3.45 10.95 -0.07
N GLY A 21 -3.19 9.96 -0.90
CA GLY A 21 -2.82 8.62 -0.49
C GLY A 21 -3.99 7.65 -0.57
N ARG A 22 -3.67 6.37 -0.41
CA ARG A 22 -4.65 5.27 -0.39
C ARG A 22 -4.28 4.31 0.72
N LEU A 23 -5.28 3.73 1.34
CA LEU A 23 -5.10 2.58 2.20
C LEU A 23 -4.98 1.33 1.34
N ASP A 24 -4.16 0.38 1.78
CA ASP A 24 -4.11 -0.95 1.20
C ASP A 24 -5.44 -1.70 1.44
N PRO A 25 -5.76 -2.76 0.68
CA PRO A 25 -7.07 -3.41 0.74
C PRO A 25 -7.50 -3.88 2.14
N MET A 26 -6.54 -4.22 3.00
CA MET A 26 -6.78 -4.69 4.36
C MET A 26 -6.50 -3.63 5.43
N ALA A 27 -6.10 -2.42 5.03
CA ALA A 27 -5.78 -1.36 5.97
C ALA A 27 -7.04 -0.58 6.37
N GLU A 28 -7.11 -0.26 7.62
CA GLU A 28 -8.07 0.69 8.20
C GLU A 28 -7.31 1.91 8.70
N GLY A 29 -7.95 3.07 8.72
CA GLY A 29 -7.31 4.28 9.23
C GLY A 29 -7.88 5.56 8.65
N GLU A 30 -7.26 6.66 9.02
CA GLU A 30 -7.62 7.98 8.54
C GLU A 30 -7.13 8.20 7.11
N MET A 31 -7.96 8.83 6.31
CA MET A 31 -7.62 9.20 4.95
C MET A 31 -7.99 10.64 4.66
N LEU A 32 -7.02 11.41 4.20
CA LEU A 32 -7.23 12.80 3.86
C LEU A 32 -7.92 12.92 2.48
N VAL A 33 -9.10 13.53 2.49
CA VAL A 33 -9.84 13.85 1.27
C VAL A 33 -9.68 15.34 0.96
N LEU A 34 -9.26 15.64 -0.26
CA LEU A 34 -9.08 16.99 -0.77
C LEU A 34 -10.35 17.42 -1.50
N VAL A 35 -10.80 18.65 -1.23
CA VAL A 35 -12.04 19.21 -1.77
C VAL A 35 -11.73 20.44 -2.62
N GLY A 36 -12.31 20.50 -3.81
CA GLY A 36 -12.23 21.68 -4.68
C GLY A 36 -10.77 22.05 -5.01
N ASP A 37 -10.37 23.27 -4.66
CA ASP A 37 -9.06 23.82 -4.97
C ASP A 37 -7.89 23.19 -4.21
N GLU A 38 -8.13 22.54 -3.07
CA GLU A 38 -7.08 21.80 -2.35
C GLU A 38 -6.42 20.73 -3.21
N ASN A 39 -7.13 20.22 -4.21
CA ASN A 39 -6.58 19.27 -5.17
C ASN A 39 -5.35 19.78 -5.93
N LYS A 40 -5.17 21.11 -6.03
CA LYS A 40 -3.99 21.72 -6.64
C LYS A 40 -2.73 21.53 -5.80
N GLU A 41 -2.89 21.35 -4.49
CA GLU A 41 -1.80 21.15 -3.53
C GLU A 41 -1.57 19.66 -3.18
N TYR A 42 -2.09 18.74 -3.97
CA TYR A 42 -2.04 17.29 -3.75
C TYR A 42 -0.65 16.78 -3.30
N LYS A 43 0.42 17.29 -3.93
CA LYS A 43 1.80 16.86 -3.59
C LYS A 43 2.21 17.23 -2.16
N LYS A 44 1.75 18.39 -1.66
CA LYS A 44 1.98 18.82 -0.29
C LYS A 44 1.34 17.85 0.70
N TYR A 45 0.09 17.50 0.48
CA TYR A 45 -0.66 16.60 1.34
C TYR A 45 -0.12 15.15 1.31
N LEU A 46 0.39 14.70 0.17
CA LEU A 46 1.09 13.41 0.09
C LEU A 46 2.36 13.35 0.95
N GLY A 47 3.01 14.49 1.17
CA GLY A 47 4.24 14.62 1.95
C GLY A 47 4.03 14.68 3.46
N TYR A 48 2.79 14.67 3.96
CA TYR A 48 2.53 14.69 5.38
C TYR A 48 3.05 13.40 6.05
N ASP A 49 3.51 13.56 7.29
CA ASP A 49 3.94 12.44 8.12
C ASP A 49 2.81 11.43 8.28
N LYS A 50 3.20 10.17 8.37
CA LYS A 50 2.27 9.04 8.50
C LYS A 50 2.77 8.10 9.58
N GLU A 51 1.84 7.64 10.39
CA GLU A 51 2.08 6.59 11.37
C GLU A 51 1.34 5.32 10.94
N TYR A 52 1.99 4.18 11.10
CA TYR A 52 1.44 2.89 10.74
C TYR A 52 1.57 1.92 11.91
N GLU A 53 0.48 1.25 12.21
CA GLU A 53 0.49 0.04 13.02
C GLU A 53 0.35 -1.16 12.10
N ALA A 54 1.29 -2.10 12.19
CA ALA A 54 1.30 -3.27 11.33
C ALA A 54 1.31 -4.56 12.16
N VAL A 55 0.40 -5.47 11.82
CA VAL A 55 0.34 -6.81 12.41
C VAL A 55 0.96 -7.81 11.44
N PHE A 56 1.94 -8.56 11.92
CA PHE A 56 2.65 -9.54 11.11
C PHE A 56 2.33 -10.96 11.58
N VAL A 57 2.12 -11.84 10.62
CA VAL A 57 2.05 -13.29 10.89
C VAL A 57 3.43 -13.88 10.63
N ALA A 58 4.02 -14.47 11.68
CA ALA A 58 5.32 -15.12 11.56
C ALA A 58 5.21 -16.56 11.05
N LYS A 59 6.29 -17.11 10.53
CA LYS A 59 6.43 -18.50 10.04
C LYS A 59 5.59 -18.86 8.82
N ILE A 60 5.03 -17.87 8.15
CA ILE A 60 4.28 -18.04 6.91
C ILE A 60 4.83 -17.04 5.89
N LYS A 61 5.00 -17.49 4.65
CA LYS A 61 5.30 -16.64 3.51
C LYS A 61 4.23 -16.84 2.45
N THR A 62 3.78 -15.77 1.86
CA THR A 62 2.78 -15.80 0.79
C THR A 62 3.36 -15.21 -0.49
N ASP A 63 2.79 -15.56 -1.62
CA ASP A 63 3.18 -15.04 -2.93
C ASP A 63 2.94 -13.53 -3.08
N THR A 64 1.96 -12.99 -2.37
CA THR A 64 1.65 -11.54 -2.35
C THR A 64 2.40 -10.77 -1.26
N GLY A 65 2.94 -11.45 -0.25
CA GLY A 65 3.55 -10.85 0.93
C GLY A 65 2.55 -10.35 1.98
N ASP A 66 1.27 -10.68 1.82
CA ASP A 66 0.19 -10.38 2.76
C ASP A 66 -0.69 -11.61 3.03
N VAL A 67 -1.66 -11.50 3.92
CA VAL A 67 -2.54 -12.61 4.32
C VAL A 67 -3.59 -12.99 3.27
N LEU A 68 -3.68 -12.26 2.16
CA LEU A 68 -4.60 -12.55 1.05
C LEU A 68 -3.96 -13.48 0.00
N GLY A 69 -2.64 -13.66 0.07
CA GLY A 69 -1.90 -14.49 -0.87
C GLY A 69 -1.94 -15.99 -0.55
N LEU A 70 -1.50 -16.77 -1.52
CA LEU A 70 -1.31 -18.20 -1.34
C LEU A 70 -0.05 -18.47 -0.53
N ILE A 71 -0.12 -19.39 0.42
CA ILE A 71 1.03 -19.79 1.23
C ILE A 71 2.03 -20.50 0.31
N THR A 72 3.24 -19.97 0.25
CA THR A 72 4.36 -20.53 -0.52
C THR A 72 5.38 -21.25 0.36
N GLU A 73 5.49 -20.84 1.61
CA GLU A 73 6.39 -21.44 2.58
C GLU A 73 5.74 -21.43 3.96
N GLU A 74 5.89 -22.51 4.71
CA GLU A 74 5.45 -22.63 6.10
C GLU A 74 6.61 -23.15 6.97
N GLY A 75 6.65 -22.71 8.23
CA GLY A 75 7.61 -23.19 9.22
C GLY A 75 8.80 -22.25 9.38
N GLY A 76 9.86 -22.78 9.96
CA GLY A 76 11.04 -22.03 10.37
C GLY A 76 10.98 -21.58 11.83
N GLU A 77 12.16 -21.34 12.40
CA GLU A 77 12.28 -20.72 13.72
C GLU A 77 12.31 -19.21 13.60
N VAL A 78 11.49 -18.55 14.38
CA VAL A 78 11.61 -17.10 14.59
C VAL A 78 12.62 -16.92 15.72
N SER A 79 13.89 -16.87 15.36
CA SER A 79 14.93 -16.50 16.32
C SER A 79 15.05 -15.00 16.38
N ASP A 80 15.08 -14.46 17.60
CA ASP A 80 15.37 -13.04 17.85
C ASP A 80 14.55 -12.05 17.00
N LEU A 81 13.23 -12.05 17.22
CA LEU A 81 12.29 -11.17 16.51
C LEU A 81 12.63 -9.68 16.71
N GLU A 82 13.06 -9.30 17.91
CA GLU A 82 13.44 -7.92 18.23
C GLU A 82 14.61 -7.45 17.37
N LYS A 83 15.62 -8.30 17.21
CA LYS A 83 16.75 -8.01 16.32
C LYS A 83 16.30 -7.89 14.87
N GLN A 84 15.48 -8.81 14.38
CA GLN A 84 14.96 -8.77 13.01
C GLN A 84 14.17 -7.47 12.76
N ILE A 85 13.31 -7.06 13.68
CA ILE A 85 12.58 -5.78 13.59
C ILE A 85 13.56 -4.59 13.62
N GLY A 86 14.61 -4.66 14.47
CA GLY A 86 15.67 -3.67 14.50
C GLY A 86 16.40 -3.54 13.16
N ASP A 87 16.69 -4.66 12.52
CA ASP A 87 17.36 -4.70 11.23
C ASP A 87 16.50 -4.10 10.10
N LEU A 88 15.17 -4.22 10.16
CA LEU A 88 14.26 -3.58 9.19
C LEU A 88 14.47 -2.07 9.10
N LYS A 89 14.79 -1.40 10.21
CA LYS A 89 15.05 0.05 10.25
C LYS A 89 16.27 0.45 9.42
N ASN A 90 17.17 -0.48 9.14
CA ASN A 90 18.38 -0.28 8.35
C ASN A 90 18.21 -0.54 6.86
N ILE A 91 17.06 -1.12 6.46
CA ILE A 91 16.74 -1.39 5.05
C ILE A 91 16.49 -0.07 4.33
N LYS A 92 17.38 0.30 3.42
CA LYS A 92 17.27 1.54 2.63
C LYS A 92 16.68 1.31 1.25
N LYS A 93 16.65 0.09 0.76
CA LYS A 93 16.12 -0.28 -0.55
C LYS A 93 15.43 -1.63 -0.46
N GLN A 94 14.26 -1.73 -1.06
CA GLN A 94 13.48 -2.96 -1.17
C GLN A 94 12.98 -3.11 -2.59
N LYS A 95 12.98 -4.33 -3.10
CA LYS A 95 12.30 -4.63 -4.38
C LYS A 95 10.79 -4.51 -4.18
N TYR A 96 10.12 -3.94 -5.15
CA TYR A 96 8.66 -3.96 -5.15
C TYR A 96 8.15 -5.40 -5.30
N PRO A 97 7.12 -5.79 -4.55
CA PRO A 97 6.49 -7.09 -4.79
C PRO A 97 5.83 -7.10 -6.17
N TRP A 98 5.78 -8.28 -6.78
CA TRP A 98 5.15 -8.46 -8.10
C TRP A 98 3.67 -8.05 -8.09
N PHE A 99 2.98 -8.29 -6.98
CA PHE A 99 1.59 -7.88 -6.77
C PHE A 99 1.48 -6.41 -6.35
N SER A 100 2.13 -5.53 -7.11
CA SER A 100 2.15 -4.10 -6.88
C SER A 100 1.54 -3.33 -8.06
N SER A 101 0.93 -2.19 -7.76
CA SER A 101 0.47 -1.24 -8.76
C SER A 101 1.59 -0.37 -9.35
N LYS A 102 2.83 -0.55 -8.89
CA LYS A 102 4.01 0.12 -9.46
C LYS A 102 4.15 -0.22 -10.94
N THR A 103 4.43 0.79 -11.75
CA THR A 103 4.59 0.62 -13.20
C THR A 103 6.07 0.59 -13.59
N VAL A 104 6.40 -0.30 -14.51
CA VAL A 104 7.69 -0.38 -15.21
C VAL A 104 7.37 -0.38 -16.71
N GLY A 105 7.98 0.53 -17.48
CA GLY A 105 7.67 0.67 -18.90
C GLY A 105 6.18 0.96 -19.21
N GLY A 106 5.47 1.64 -18.28
CA GLY A 106 4.05 1.95 -18.43
C GLY A 106 3.09 0.81 -18.08
N ILE A 107 3.60 -0.38 -17.76
CA ILE A 107 2.81 -1.58 -17.40
C ILE A 107 2.98 -1.84 -15.90
N LYS A 108 1.90 -2.21 -15.21
CA LYS A 108 1.97 -2.54 -13.78
C LYS A 108 2.76 -3.83 -13.56
N LEU A 109 3.50 -3.92 -12.44
CA LEU A 109 4.25 -5.13 -12.07
C LEU A 109 3.35 -6.36 -12.03
N PHE A 110 2.15 -6.22 -11.50
CA PHE A 110 1.15 -7.27 -11.50
C PHE A 110 0.80 -7.80 -12.92
N ASP A 111 0.71 -6.92 -13.91
CA ASP A 111 0.43 -7.32 -15.30
C ASP A 111 1.67 -7.96 -15.96
N HIS A 112 2.88 -7.54 -15.59
CA HIS A 112 4.12 -8.21 -15.99
C HIS A 112 4.16 -9.64 -15.43
N PHE A 113 3.86 -9.81 -14.14
CA PHE A 113 3.80 -11.11 -13.49
C PHE A 113 2.84 -12.07 -14.20
N LYS A 114 1.60 -11.61 -14.49
CA LYS A 114 0.60 -12.40 -15.23
C LYS A 114 1.05 -12.84 -16.62
N LYS A 115 1.89 -12.05 -17.26
CA LYS A 115 2.43 -12.35 -18.60
C LYS A 115 3.72 -13.19 -18.57
N GLY A 116 4.21 -13.54 -17.38
CA GLY A 116 5.45 -14.29 -17.22
C GLY A 116 6.73 -13.46 -17.45
N ASN A 117 6.62 -12.13 -17.51
CA ASN A 117 7.76 -11.24 -17.69
C ASN A 117 8.43 -10.97 -16.33
N LEU A 118 9.25 -11.90 -15.86
CA LEU A 118 9.85 -11.86 -14.52
C LEU A 118 11.26 -11.25 -14.47
N ASP A 119 11.86 -10.95 -15.62
CA ASP A 119 13.22 -10.38 -15.75
C ASP A 119 13.14 -8.84 -15.88
N LEU A 120 12.57 -8.19 -14.90
CA LEU A 120 12.54 -6.72 -14.82
C LEU A 120 13.65 -6.26 -13.87
N GLU A 121 14.69 -5.62 -14.39
CA GLU A 121 15.71 -4.93 -13.62
C GLU A 121 15.21 -3.58 -13.06
#